data_354b98415858e83c0850aa9ea298792f
#
_entry.id   354b98415858e83c0850aa9ea298792f
#
_cell.length_a   1.000
_cell.length_b   1.000
_cell.length_c   1.000
_cell.angle_alpha   90.00
_cell.angle_beta   90.00
_cell.angle_gamma   90.00
#
_symmetry.space_group_name_H-M   'P 1'
#
loop_
_entity.id
_entity.type
_entity.pdbx_description
1 polymer ?
#
loop_
_entity_poly.entity_id
_entity_poly.type
_entity_poly.pdbx_seq_one_letter_code
_entity_poly.pdbx_strand_id
1 'polypeptide(L)'
;MSTQLSPLPSAEIAELREELVQLREQITADAGRRLEAYRARYAGGYSADACNLASYLAMRSHELRPLQERLVAAGVSSLGRGESQVQTNLNRVIGVLSQALGLDAPVGLPEDGARCLERNAEQLFGRRSHSRYARIMVTLPGEAAGRPELLADLVTSGMDCVRINCAHDGPAVWQGMIDNLRAAEENGGTGTKVFMDLGGHKIRTGPMQSEPAVLHLKVRRNVLGQRTGATRVVLCSHAARPGDGDAPDLPRLPLPAQLLD
;
A
#
# COMPACT_ATOMS: atom_id res chain seq x y z
N MET A 1 11.32 23.15 34.08
CA MET A 1 11.88 24.06 33.06
C MET A 1 11.00 23.97 31.82
N SER A 2 10.24 25.04 31.56
CA SER A 2 9.33 25.08 30.37
C SER A 2 10.20 25.42 29.18
N THR A 3 10.46 24.43 28.31
CA THR A 3 11.14 24.67 27.05
C THR A 3 10.12 25.37 26.12
N GLN A 4 10.18 26.69 26.04
CA GLN A 4 9.46 27.44 25.04
C GLN A 4 10.00 27.03 23.68
N LEU A 5 9.14 26.41 22.85
CA LEU A 5 9.42 26.19 21.44
C LEU A 5 9.55 27.59 20.79
N SER A 6 10.75 27.97 20.42
CA SER A 6 10.97 29.20 19.65
C SER A 6 10.33 29.01 18.27
N PRO A 7 9.50 29.96 17.81
CA PRO A 7 8.97 29.90 16.44
C PRO A 7 10.14 29.95 15.45
N LEU A 8 9.97 29.25 14.31
CA LEU A 8 10.96 29.31 13.24
C LEU A 8 11.18 30.76 12.77
N PRO A 9 12.41 31.13 12.41
CA PRO A 9 12.69 32.43 11.83
C PRO A 9 11.85 32.69 10.57
N SER A 10 11.32 33.90 10.42
CA SER A 10 10.50 34.26 9.24
C SER A 10 11.22 34.02 7.90
N ALA A 11 12.55 34.14 7.89
CA ALA A 11 13.35 33.83 6.70
C ALA A 11 13.29 32.35 6.31
N GLU A 12 13.32 31.44 7.26
CA GLU A 12 13.22 29.99 7.02
C GLU A 12 11.82 29.58 6.54
N ILE A 13 10.77 30.19 7.12
CA ILE A 13 9.38 30.01 6.66
C ILE A 13 9.22 30.51 5.22
N ALA A 14 9.83 31.63 4.87
CA ALA A 14 9.80 32.19 3.53
C ALA A 14 10.50 31.27 2.51
N GLU A 15 11.66 30.72 2.88
CA GLU A 15 12.40 29.78 2.04
C GLU A 15 11.61 28.50 1.81
N LEU A 16 11.04 27.90 2.86
CA LEU A 16 10.18 26.71 2.77
C LEU A 16 8.97 26.95 1.86
N ARG A 17 8.33 28.12 2.01
CA ARG A 17 7.20 28.50 1.17
C ARG A 17 7.59 28.59 -0.28
N GLU A 18 8.71 29.24 -0.58
CA GLU A 18 9.20 29.42 -1.96
C GLU A 18 9.53 28.07 -2.61
N GLU A 19 10.22 27.19 -1.90
CA GLU A 19 10.52 25.82 -2.35
C GLU A 19 9.25 25.03 -2.67
N LEU A 20 8.21 25.14 -1.83
CA LEU A 20 6.91 24.50 -2.07
C LEU A 20 6.18 25.10 -3.28
N VAL A 21 6.26 26.41 -3.51
CA VAL A 21 5.68 27.06 -4.70
C VAL A 21 6.36 26.54 -5.96
N GLN A 22 7.68 26.49 -5.98
CA GLN A 22 8.46 25.94 -7.10
C GLN A 22 8.15 24.48 -7.36
N LEU A 23 8.09 23.65 -6.30
CA LEU A 23 7.71 22.24 -6.38
C LEU A 23 6.30 22.08 -6.99
N ARG A 24 5.33 22.88 -6.53
CA ARG A 24 3.96 22.86 -7.07
C ARG A 24 3.93 23.20 -8.57
N GLU A 25 4.69 24.20 -9.00
CA GLU A 25 4.78 24.60 -10.41
C GLU A 25 5.40 23.48 -11.26
N GLN A 26 6.46 22.86 -10.78
CA GLN A 26 7.11 21.72 -11.45
C GLN A 26 6.15 20.52 -11.57
N ILE A 27 5.44 20.18 -10.49
CA ILE A 27 4.44 19.11 -10.49
C ILE A 27 3.32 19.43 -11.48
N THR A 28 2.83 20.67 -11.50
CA THR A 28 1.76 21.08 -12.41
C THR A 28 2.19 20.96 -13.88
N ALA A 29 3.39 21.43 -14.20
CA ALA A 29 3.94 21.34 -15.55
C ALA A 29 4.16 19.90 -15.99
N ASP A 30 4.72 19.03 -15.11
CA ASP A 30 4.94 17.62 -15.42
C ASP A 30 3.62 16.85 -15.56
N ALA A 31 2.65 17.11 -14.67
CA ALA A 31 1.31 16.53 -14.78
C ALA A 31 0.64 16.89 -16.10
N GLY A 32 0.77 18.15 -16.53
CA GLY A 32 0.28 18.61 -17.84
C GLY A 32 0.91 17.83 -19.00
N ARG A 33 2.24 17.67 -19.01
CA ARG A 33 2.94 16.87 -20.03
C ARG A 33 2.46 15.40 -20.05
N ARG A 34 2.26 14.80 -18.90
CA ARG A 34 1.75 13.42 -18.78
C ARG A 34 0.34 13.31 -19.36
N LEU A 35 -0.55 14.22 -19.01
CA LEU A 35 -1.91 14.25 -19.55
C LEU A 35 -1.92 14.43 -21.07
N GLU A 36 -1.13 15.33 -21.62
CA GLU A 36 -1.01 15.50 -23.08
C GLU A 36 -0.52 14.22 -23.79
N ALA A 37 0.45 13.50 -23.21
CA ALA A 37 0.91 12.24 -23.77
C ALA A 37 -0.20 11.17 -23.84
N TYR A 38 -1.17 11.22 -22.93
CA TYR A 38 -2.33 10.33 -22.94
C TYR A 38 -3.48 10.82 -23.81
N ARG A 39 -3.58 12.11 -24.07
CA ARG A 39 -4.68 12.73 -24.84
C ARG A 39 -4.86 12.12 -26.23
N ALA A 40 -3.75 11.80 -26.90
CA ALA A 40 -3.77 11.14 -28.19
C ALA A 40 -4.40 9.74 -28.19
N ARG A 41 -4.53 9.13 -27.03
CA ARG A 41 -5.05 7.75 -26.84
C ARG A 41 -6.46 7.71 -26.25
N TYR A 42 -6.97 8.84 -25.75
CA TYR A 42 -8.27 8.94 -25.08
C TYR A 42 -9.11 10.03 -25.73
N ALA A 43 -10.25 9.64 -26.27
CA ALA A 43 -11.17 10.56 -26.96
C ALA A 43 -12.03 11.42 -26.02
N GLY A 44 -11.92 11.27 -24.70
CA GLY A 44 -12.70 11.99 -23.70
C GLY A 44 -11.88 13.01 -22.90
N GLY A 45 -12.56 13.96 -22.26
CA GLY A 45 -11.93 14.86 -21.29
C GLY A 45 -11.42 14.11 -20.05
N TYR A 46 -10.39 14.63 -19.39
CA TYR A 46 -9.87 14.04 -18.16
C TYR A 46 -10.78 14.36 -16.98
N SER A 47 -11.03 13.36 -16.16
CA SER A 47 -11.65 13.54 -14.85
C SER A 47 -10.68 14.22 -13.87
N ALA A 48 -11.22 14.80 -12.80
CA ALA A 48 -10.40 15.34 -11.70
C ALA A 48 -9.46 14.29 -11.12
N ASP A 49 -9.90 13.03 -11.04
CA ASP A 49 -9.09 11.89 -10.57
C ASP A 49 -7.89 11.62 -11.48
N ALA A 50 -8.05 11.69 -12.81
CA ALA A 50 -6.95 11.53 -13.75
C ALA A 50 -5.92 12.66 -13.60
N CYS A 51 -6.37 13.91 -13.41
CA CYS A 51 -5.52 15.05 -13.16
C CYS A 51 -4.75 14.90 -11.83
N ASN A 52 -5.42 14.41 -10.78
CA ASN A 52 -4.79 14.16 -9.51
C ASN A 52 -3.76 13.03 -9.60
N LEU A 53 -4.07 11.94 -10.32
CA LEU A 53 -3.12 10.84 -10.56
C LEU A 53 -1.87 11.33 -11.31
N ALA A 54 -2.03 12.16 -12.34
CA ALA A 54 -0.90 12.76 -13.05
C ALA A 54 -0.04 13.62 -12.12
N SER A 55 -0.67 14.43 -11.25
CA SER A 55 0.03 15.22 -10.22
C SER A 55 0.75 14.35 -9.20
N TYR A 56 0.14 13.23 -8.79
CA TYR A 56 0.77 12.27 -7.87
C TYR A 56 2.01 11.61 -8.50
N LEU A 57 1.91 11.15 -9.73
CA LEU A 57 3.04 10.56 -10.46
C LEU A 57 4.17 11.57 -10.69
N ALA A 58 3.82 12.84 -10.96
CA ALA A 58 4.79 13.93 -11.04
C ALA A 58 5.48 14.14 -9.69
N MET A 59 4.74 14.25 -8.60
CA MET A 59 5.29 14.42 -7.25
C MET A 59 6.24 13.28 -6.87
N ARG A 60 5.91 12.04 -7.23
CA ARG A 60 6.74 10.85 -6.95
C ARG A 60 8.07 10.83 -7.73
N SER A 61 8.25 11.69 -8.72
CA SER A 61 9.51 11.85 -9.45
C SER A 61 10.52 12.76 -8.74
N HIS A 62 10.11 13.44 -7.66
CA HIS A 62 10.95 14.33 -6.88
C HIS A 62 11.49 13.65 -5.61
N GLU A 63 12.71 13.99 -5.22
CA GLU A 63 13.24 13.64 -3.90
C GLU A 63 12.69 14.62 -2.87
N LEU A 64 11.78 14.17 -2.03
CA LEU A 64 11.05 15.02 -1.10
C LEU A 64 11.51 14.93 0.36
N ARG A 65 12.33 13.94 0.70
CA ARG A 65 12.72 13.68 2.11
C ARG A 65 13.33 14.89 2.81
N PRO A 66 14.30 15.63 2.21
CA PRO A 66 14.87 16.81 2.87
C PRO A 66 13.82 17.90 3.13
N LEU A 67 12.93 18.14 2.17
CA LEU A 67 11.83 19.09 2.33
C LEU A 67 10.83 18.63 3.39
N GLN A 68 10.49 17.34 3.41
CA GLN A 68 9.58 16.76 4.40
C GLN A 68 10.12 16.90 5.84
N GLU A 69 11.41 16.67 6.05
CA GLU A 69 12.05 16.86 7.35
C GLU A 69 11.96 18.31 7.84
N ARG A 70 12.20 19.28 6.96
CA ARG A 70 12.07 20.70 7.26
C ARG A 70 10.61 21.10 7.54
N LEU A 71 9.66 20.58 6.81
CA LEU A 71 8.23 20.81 7.05
C LEU A 71 7.79 20.26 8.41
N VAL A 72 8.25 19.05 8.78
CA VAL A 72 7.99 18.48 10.10
C VAL A 72 8.61 19.35 11.20
N ALA A 73 9.84 19.81 11.02
CA ALA A 73 10.49 20.72 11.97
C ALA A 73 9.75 22.05 12.12
N ALA A 74 9.12 22.53 11.02
CA ALA A 74 8.25 23.70 11.01
C ALA A 74 6.86 23.46 11.66
N GLY A 75 6.54 22.24 12.05
CA GLY A 75 5.25 21.89 12.64
C GLY A 75 4.08 21.91 11.66
N VAL A 76 4.36 21.83 10.34
CA VAL A 76 3.35 21.74 9.28
C VAL A 76 3.31 20.36 8.66
N SER A 77 2.33 20.12 7.78
CA SER A 77 2.20 18.83 7.08
C SER A 77 3.43 18.51 6.25
N SER A 78 3.97 17.31 6.41
CA SER A 78 5.08 16.75 5.61
C SER A 78 4.66 16.30 4.20
N LEU A 79 3.50 16.72 3.69
CA LEU A 79 2.91 16.26 2.42
C LEU A 79 2.58 14.77 2.37
N GLY A 80 2.66 14.06 3.49
CA GLY A 80 2.22 12.67 3.60
C GLY A 80 0.70 12.55 3.50
N ARG A 81 0.20 11.40 3.01
CA ARG A 81 -1.23 11.10 2.86
C ARG A 81 -2.00 12.09 1.97
N GLY A 82 -1.30 12.71 1.02
CA GLY A 82 -1.86 13.66 0.06
C GLY A 82 -2.27 13.04 -1.28
N GLU A 83 -2.26 11.71 -1.39
CA GLU A 83 -2.41 10.97 -2.66
C GLU A 83 -3.73 11.28 -3.37
N SER A 84 -4.81 11.45 -2.60
CA SER A 84 -6.13 11.77 -3.15
C SER A 84 -6.31 13.22 -3.58
N GLN A 85 -5.39 14.12 -3.24
CA GLN A 85 -5.54 15.57 -3.44
C GLN A 85 -4.20 16.32 -3.44
N VAL A 86 -3.28 15.93 -4.31
CA VAL A 86 -1.89 16.43 -4.32
C VAL A 86 -1.81 17.96 -4.37
N GLN A 87 -2.46 18.59 -5.35
CA GLN A 87 -2.43 20.04 -5.52
C GLN A 87 -3.09 20.79 -4.35
N THR A 88 -4.20 20.27 -3.85
CA THR A 88 -4.90 20.84 -2.70
C THR A 88 -4.04 20.76 -1.43
N ASN A 89 -3.33 19.63 -1.23
CA ASN A 89 -2.45 19.47 -0.08
C ASN A 89 -1.26 20.43 -0.13
N LEU A 90 -0.61 20.58 -1.30
CA LEU A 90 0.44 21.59 -1.51
C LEU A 90 -0.08 23.01 -1.23
N ASN A 91 -1.22 23.37 -1.80
CA ASN A 91 -1.82 24.71 -1.59
C ASN A 91 -2.18 24.97 -0.13
N ARG A 92 -2.64 23.97 0.61
CA ARG A 92 -2.92 24.12 2.05
C ARG A 92 -1.66 24.41 2.85
N VAL A 93 -0.57 23.69 2.59
CA VAL A 93 0.70 23.92 3.29
C VAL A 93 1.29 25.28 2.92
N ILE A 94 1.31 25.63 1.62
CA ILE A 94 1.73 26.97 1.16
C ILE A 94 0.87 28.05 1.83
N GLY A 95 -0.44 27.84 1.94
CA GLY A 95 -1.37 28.77 2.58
C GLY A 95 -1.05 29.00 4.05
N VAL A 96 -0.75 27.96 4.81
CA VAL A 96 -0.36 28.07 6.23
C VAL A 96 0.93 28.87 6.36
N LEU A 97 1.95 28.59 5.55
CA LEU A 97 3.22 29.31 5.56
C LEU A 97 3.05 30.77 5.09
N SER A 98 2.17 31.02 4.09
CA SER A 98 1.85 32.38 3.64
C SER A 98 1.19 33.20 4.76
N GLN A 99 0.22 32.64 5.46
CA GLN A 99 -0.43 33.30 6.61
C GLN A 99 0.56 33.63 7.72
N ALA A 100 1.49 32.73 8.01
CA ALA A 100 2.54 32.98 9.01
C ALA A 100 3.46 34.16 8.62
N LEU A 101 3.56 34.46 7.34
CA LEU A 101 4.33 35.60 6.77
C LEU A 101 3.46 36.84 6.53
N GLY A 102 2.16 36.81 6.82
CA GLY A 102 1.24 37.90 6.48
C GLY A 102 0.98 38.10 4.97
N LEU A 103 1.19 37.02 4.18
CA LEU A 103 0.97 37.00 2.74
C LEU A 103 -0.39 36.34 2.40
N ASP A 104 -0.91 36.67 1.22
CA ASP A 104 -2.12 36.03 0.72
C ASP A 104 -1.92 34.54 0.49
N ALA A 105 -2.91 33.74 0.89
CA ALA A 105 -2.91 32.32 0.63
C ALA A 105 -3.33 32.00 -0.81
N PRO A 106 -2.78 30.94 -1.45
CA PRO A 106 -3.27 30.51 -2.75
C PRO A 106 -4.74 30.10 -2.67
N VAL A 107 -5.49 30.40 -3.72
CA VAL A 107 -6.90 30.00 -3.83
C VAL A 107 -6.97 28.47 -3.80
N GLY A 108 -7.73 27.92 -2.84
CA GLY A 108 -7.92 26.48 -2.71
C GLY A 108 -8.65 25.90 -3.92
N LEU A 109 -8.31 24.66 -4.28
CA LEU A 109 -9.08 23.91 -5.27
C LEU A 109 -10.41 23.47 -4.64
N PRO A 110 -11.53 23.56 -5.37
CA PRO A 110 -12.87 23.34 -4.81
C PRO A 110 -13.18 21.89 -4.46
N GLU A 111 -12.39 20.93 -4.91
CA GLU A 111 -12.73 19.52 -4.77
C GLU A 111 -11.96 18.85 -3.63
N ASP A 112 -12.72 18.25 -2.71
CA ASP A 112 -12.20 17.39 -1.65
C ASP A 112 -11.95 15.98 -2.24
N GLY A 113 -10.72 15.70 -2.65
CA GLY A 113 -10.32 14.41 -3.22
C GLY A 113 -10.56 13.23 -2.28
N ALA A 114 -10.59 13.45 -0.97
CA ALA A 114 -10.93 12.41 -0.01
C ALA A 114 -12.41 12.01 -0.12
N ARG A 115 -13.31 12.98 -0.34
CA ARG A 115 -14.73 12.69 -0.59
C ARG A 115 -14.96 12.01 -1.93
N CYS A 116 -14.20 12.40 -2.96
CA CYS A 116 -14.25 11.74 -4.26
C CYS A 116 -13.82 10.27 -4.13
N LEU A 117 -12.70 10.01 -3.45
CA LEU A 117 -12.21 8.66 -3.18
C LEU A 117 -13.25 7.82 -2.41
N GLU A 118 -13.86 8.38 -1.37
CA GLU A 118 -14.87 7.68 -0.58
C GLU A 118 -16.10 7.35 -1.43
N ARG A 119 -16.61 8.30 -2.21
CA ARG A 119 -17.74 8.09 -3.12
C ARG A 119 -17.44 6.98 -4.15
N ASN A 120 -16.26 7.01 -4.76
CA ASN A 120 -15.85 6.00 -5.73
C ASN A 120 -15.70 4.63 -5.07
N ALA A 121 -15.15 4.59 -3.86
CA ALA A 121 -15.04 3.37 -3.08
C ALA A 121 -16.40 2.80 -2.68
N GLU A 122 -17.38 3.65 -2.32
CA GLU A 122 -18.76 3.22 -2.05
C GLU A 122 -19.47 2.68 -3.29
N GLN A 123 -19.27 3.33 -4.44
CA GLN A 123 -19.85 2.85 -5.70
C GLN A 123 -19.29 1.48 -6.10
N LEU A 124 -17.98 1.27 -5.93
CA LEU A 124 -17.31 0.04 -6.31
C LEU A 124 -17.56 -1.09 -5.30
N PHE A 125 -17.32 -0.84 -4.01
CA PHE A 125 -17.31 -1.87 -2.98
C PHE A 125 -18.58 -1.91 -2.12
N GLY A 126 -19.50 -0.97 -2.31
CA GLY A 126 -20.67 -0.80 -1.43
C GLY A 126 -20.36 0.09 -0.22
N ARG A 127 -21.42 0.38 0.54
CA ARG A 127 -21.30 1.10 1.80
C ARG A 127 -20.55 0.25 2.82
N ARG A 128 -19.79 0.91 3.70
CA ARG A 128 -19.17 0.22 4.83
C ARG A 128 -20.23 -0.23 5.84
N SER A 129 -20.16 -1.48 6.25
CA SER A 129 -21.07 -2.04 7.26
C SER A 129 -20.76 -1.55 8.68
N HIS A 130 -19.53 -1.05 8.92
CA HIS A 130 -19.05 -0.61 10.23
C HIS A 130 -18.27 0.70 10.11
N SER A 131 -17.95 1.32 11.23
CA SER A 131 -17.14 2.56 11.32
C SER A 131 -15.66 2.38 10.95
N ARG A 132 -15.28 1.21 10.43
CA ARG A 132 -13.90 0.93 9.98
C ARG A 132 -13.51 1.80 8.79
N TYR A 133 -12.25 2.20 8.74
CA TYR A 133 -11.71 2.92 7.59
C TYR A 133 -11.54 2.00 6.37
N ALA A 134 -11.10 0.75 6.57
CA ALA A 134 -10.92 -0.24 5.52
C ALA A 134 -12.17 -1.10 5.31
N ARG A 135 -12.39 -1.54 4.08
CA ARG A 135 -13.38 -2.55 3.71
C ARG A 135 -12.77 -3.93 3.74
N ILE A 136 -13.55 -4.92 4.18
CA ILE A 136 -13.15 -6.32 4.22
C ILE A 136 -13.78 -7.05 3.04
N MET A 137 -12.94 -7.55 2.14
CA MET A 137 -13.32 -8.45 1.06
C MET A 137 -12.96 -9.87 1.44
N VAL A 138 -13.93 -10.78 1.40
CA VAL A 138 -13.70 -12.20 1.67
C VAL A 138 -13.76 -12.98 0.37
N THR A 139 -12.72 -13.77 0.10
CA THR A 139 -12.77 -14.76 -0.99
C THR A 139 -13.50 -16.00 -0.49
N LEU A 140 -14.63 -16.32 -1.12
CA LEU A 140 -15.44 -17.46 -0.73
C LEU A 140 -14.75 -18.78 -1.14
N PRO A 141 -14.66 -19.78 -0.24
CA PRO A 141 -14.28 -21.13 -0.61
C PRO A 141 -15.45 -21.87 -1.27
N GLY A 142 -15.20 -22.88 -2.10
CA GLY A 142 -16.22 -23.64 -2.82
C GLY A 142 -17.31 -24.23 -1.92
N GLU A 143 -16.96 -24.64 -0.71
CA GLU A 143 -17.89 -25.15 0.31
C GLU A 143 -18.98 -24.15 0.75
N ALA A 144 -18.76 -22.84 0.53
CA ALA A 144 -19.74 -21.81 0.85
C ALA A 144 -21.07 -21.95 0.09
N ALA A 145 -21.06 -22.63 -1.06
CA ALA A 145 -22.27 -22.98 -1.80
C ALA A 145 -23.21 -23.94 -1.05
N GLY A 146 -22.64 -24.81 -0.19
CA GLY A 146 -23.41 -25.76 0.63
C GLY A 146 -23.53 -25.36 2.12
N ARG A 147 -23.02 -24.17 2.50
CA ARG A 147 -22.97 -23.73 3.89
C ARG A 147 -23.53 -22.32 4.08
N PRO A 148 -24.87 -22.15 4.04
CA PRO A 148 -25.50 -20.83 4.20
C PRO A 148 -25.15 -20.15 5.53
N GLU A 149 -24.93 -20.92 6.61
CA GLU A 149 -24.51 -20.40 7.91
C GLU A 149 -23.17 -19.66 7.86
N LEU A 150 -22.22 -20.11 7.01
CA LEU A 150 -20.95 -19.44 6.83
C LEU A 150 -21.14 -18.02 6.27
N LEU A 151 -22.05 -17.84 5.31
CA LEU A 151 -22.34 -16.53 4.73
C LEU A 151 -23.04 -15.61 5.75
N ALA A 152 -23.96 -16.17 6.54
CA ALA A 152 -24.62 -15.41 7.61
C ALA A 152 -23.63 -14.92 8.67
N ASP A 153 -22.69 -15.79 9.09
CA ASP A 153 -21.62 -15.43 10.03
C ASP A 153 -20.69 -14.35 9.48
N LEU A 154 -20.29 -14.46 8.21
CA LEU A 154 -19.44 -13.45 7.54
C LEU A 154 -20.14 -12.09 7.44
N VAL A 155 -21.41 -12.06 7.05
CA VAL A 155 -22.22 -10.83 6.98
C VAL A 155 -22.34 -10.21 8.38
N THR A 156 -22.68 -11.00 9.39
CA THR A 156 -22.81 -10.54 10.79
C THR A 156 -21.48 -10.05 11.36
N SER A 157 -20.37 -10.68 10.98
CA SER A 157 -19.01 -10.28 11.37
C SER A 157 -18.52 -9.01 10.66
N GLY A 158 -19.32 -8.48 9.72
CA GLY A 158 -19.06 -7.19 9.08
C GLY A 158 -18.20 -7.28 7.82
N MET A 159 -18.37 -8.33 7.05
CA MET A 159 -17.86 -8.41 5.67
C MET A 159 -18.53 -7.34 4.81
N ASP A 160 -17.74 -6.61 4.02
CA ASP A 160 -18.26 -5.52 3.17
C ASP A 160 -18.50 -5.99 1.72
N CYS A 161 -17.68 -6.90 1.20
CA CYS A 161 -17.85 -7.47 -0.14
C CYS A 161 -17.26 -8.88 -0.24
N VAL A 162 -17.67 -9.64 -1.26
CA VAL A 162 -17.17 -10.98 -1.53
C VAL A 162 -16.45 -11.06 -2.87
N ARG A 163 -15.46 -11.93 -2.93
CA ARG A 163 -14.78 -12.33 -4.15
C ARG A 163 -15.03 -13.81 -4.44
N ILE A 164 -15.51 -14.13 -5.62
CA ILE A 164 -15.61 -15.48 -6.16
C ILE A 164 -14.47 -15.66 -7.17
N ASN A 165 -13.56 -16.60 -6.90
CA ASN A 165 -12.46 -16.90 -7.81
C ASN A 165 -12.91 -17.87 -8.89
N CYS A 166 -13.25 -17.36 -10.06
CA CYS A 166 -13.73 -18.16 -11.20
C CYS A 166 -12.65 -19.04 -11.87
N ALA A 167 -11.43 -19.06 -11.34
CA ALA A 167 -10.43 -20.05 -11.74
C ALA A 167 -10.67 -21.43 -11.10
N HIS A 168 -11.60 -21.51 -10.13
CA HIS A 168 -11.98 -22.72 -9.40
C HIS A 168 -13.48 -22.89 -9.46
N ASP A 169 -13.95 -24.12 -9.22
CA ASP A 169 -15.36 -24.49 -9.23
C ASP A 169 -16.05 -24.25 -10.58
N GLY A 170 -17.37 -24.13 -10.60
CA GLY A 170 -18.17 -23.91 -11.81
C GLY A 170 -19.41 -23.08 -11.53
N PRO A 171 -20.18 -22.71 -12.58
CA PRO A 171 -21.33 -21.81 -12.47
C PRO A 171 -22.37 -22.19 -11.42
N ALA A 172 -22.65 -23.49 -11.25
CA ALA A 172 -23.61 -23.96 -10.25
C ALA A 172 -23.15 -23.69 -8.81
N VAL A 173 -21.84 -23.87 -8.54
CA VAL A 173 -21.25 -23.57 -7.23
C VAL A 173 -21.23 -22.07 -6.98
N TRP A 174 -20.83 -21.27 -7.97
CA TRP A 174 -20.84 -19.80 -7.85
C TRP A 174 -22.24 -19.26 -7.60
N GLN A 175 -23.25 -19.82 -8.30
CA GLN A 175 -24.65 -19.45 -8.09
C GLN A 175 -25.10 -19.79 -6.66
N GLY A 176 -24.77 -20.98 -6.16
CA GLY A 176 -25.09 -21.37 -4.77
C GLY A 176 -24.46 -20.46 -3.73
N MET A 177 -23.20 -20.00 -3.96
CA MET A 177 -22.57 -18.98 -3.09
C MET A 177 -23.35 -17.68 -3.09
N ILE A 178 -23.79 -17.21 -4.27
CA ILE A 178 -24.53 -15.95 -4.42
C ILE A 178 -25.92 -16.08 -3.76
N ASP A 179 -26.62 -17.20 -3.98
CA ASP A 179 -27.94 -17.43 -3.41
C ASP A 179 -27.88 -17.44 -1.87
N ASN A 180 -26.91 -18.15 -1.29
CA ASN A 180 -26.68 -18.16 0.14
C ASN A 180 -26.33 -16.75 0.70
N LEU A 181 -25.54 -15.97 -0.05
CA LEU A 181 -25.24 -14.59 0.32
C LEU A 181 -26.51 -13.73 0.35
N ARG A 182 -27.34 -13.81 -0.69
CA ARG A 182 -28.61 -13.05 -0.76
C ARG A 182 -29.57 -13.44 0.36
N ALA A 183 -29.67 -14.75 0.66
CA ALA A 183 -30.50 -15.22 1.78
C ALA A 183 -29.96 -14.71 3.14
N ALA A 184 -28.64 -14.62 3.33
CA ALA A 184 -28.05 -14.05 4.54
C ALA A 184 -28.34 -12.55 4.69
N GLU A 185 -28.44 -11.82 3.59
CA GLU A 185 -28.74 -10.37 3.58
C GLU A 185 -30.20 -10.06 3.89
N GLU A 186 -31.15 -10.92 3.54
CA GLU A 186 -32.56 -10.74 3.88
C GLU A 186 -32.82 -10.66 5.38
N ASN A 187 -31.92 -11.23 6.19
CA ASN A 187 -31.96 -11.20 7.65
C ASN A 187 -31.26 -9.96 8.27
N GLY A 188 -30.98 -8.91 7.49
CA GLY A 188 -30.41 -7.66 8.01
C GLY A 188 -29.13 -7.18 7.35
N GLY A 189 -28.79 -7.71 6.19
CA GLY A 189 -27.60 -7.32 5.43
C GLY A 189 -27.80 -6.07 4.56
N THR A 190 -26.71 -5.49 4.09
CA THR A 190 -26.65 -4.18 3.41
C THR A 190 -26.40 -4.24 1.90
N GLY A 191 -26.67 -5.35 1.23
CA GLY A 191 -26.44 -5.48 -0.22
C GLY A 191 -24.96 -5.60 -0.57
N THR A 192 -24.30 -6.67 -0.12
CA THR A 192 -22.88 -6.97 -0.34
C THR A 192 -22.56 -7.07 -1.82
N LYS A 193 -21.52 -6.38 -2.27
CA LYS A 193 -21.03 -6.48 -3.65
C LYS A 193 -20.31 -7.81 -3.87
N VAL A 194 -20.61 -8.42 -5.02
CA VAL A 194 -19.96 -9.65 -5.48
C VAL A 194 -18.98 -9.33 -6.59
N PHE A 195 -17.73 -9.72 -6.40
CA PHE A 195 -16.66 -9.60 -7.38
C PHE A 195 -16.36 -10.98 -7.95
N MET A 196 -16.63 -11.16 -9.25
CA MET A 196 -16.27 -12.38 -9.96
C MET A 196 -14.90 -12.18 -10.62
N ASP A 197 -13.88 -12.84 -10.05
CA ASP A 197 -12.51 -12.74 -10.54
C ASP A 197 -12.28 -13.81 -11.61
N LEU A 198 -12.26 -13.38 -12.86
CA LEU A 198 -12.16 -14.26 -14.02
C LEU A 198 -10.85 -15.04 -14.01
N GLY A 199 -10.93 -16.33 -14.30
CA GLY A 199 -9.77 -17.18 -14.52
C GLY A 199 -8.95 -16.68 -15.72
N GLY A 200 -7.62 -16.68 -15.56
CA GLY A 200 -6.69 -16.30 -16.63
C GLY A 200 -5.45 -17.19 -16.63
N HIS A 201 -4.59 -16.98 -17.62
CA HIS A 201 -3.31 -17.68 -17.69
C HIS A 201 -2.43 -17.30 -16.49
N LYS A 202 -2.00 -18.32 -15.78
CA LYS A 202 -1.03 -18.16 -14.68
C LYS A 202 0.34 -18.60 -15.18
N ILE A 203 1.19 -17.67 -15.55
CA ILE A 203 2.57 -17.97 -15.89
C ILE A 203 3.26 -18.57 -14.68
N ARG A 204 3.93 -19.71 -14.87
CA ARG A 204 4.69 -20.43 -13.84
C ARG A 204 6.06 -20.73 -14.41
N THR A 205 7.05 -20.83 -13.54
CA THR A 205 8.41 -21.21 -13.92
C THR A 205 8.50 -22.64 -14.48
N GLY A 206 7.46 -23.45 -14.30
CA GLY A 206 7.50 -24.89 -14.58
C GLY A 206 8.28 -25.66 -13.53
N PRO A 207 8.55 -26.95 -13.76
CA PRO A 207 9.38 -27.74 -12.88
C PRO A 207 10.76 -27.12 -12.78
N MET A 208 11.22 -26.86 -11.57
CA MET A 208 12.58 -26.38 -11.29
C MET A 208 13.44 -27.57 -10.87
N GLN A 209 14.70 -27.56 -11.27
CA GLN A 209 15.66 -28.51 -10.76
C GLN A 209 15.80 -28.34 -9.25
N SER A 210 15.80 -29.45 -8.50
CA SER A 210 16.00 -29.40 -7.06
C SER A 210 17.41 -28.90 -6.76
N GLU A 211 17.50 -27.78 -6.10
CA GLU A 211 18.74 -27.29 -5.52
C GLU A 211 19.01 -28.02 -4.18
N PRO A 212 20.27 -28.06 -3.72
CA PRO A 212 20.60 -28.56 -2.40
C PRO A 212 19.76 -27.92 -1.30
N ALA A 213 19.46 -28.67 -0.23
CA ALA A 213 18.66 -28.18 0.89
C ALA A 213 19.23 -26.85 1.44
N VAL A 214 18.36 -25.87 1.66
CA VAL A 214 18.76 -24.57 2.23
C VAL A 214 19.09 -24.77 3.71
N LEU A 215 20.29 -24.34 4.11
CA LEU A 215 20.68 -24.28 5.52
C LEU A 215 20.13 -22.99 6.15
N HIS A 216 19.17 -23.12 7.04
CA HIS A 216 18.58 -22.00 7.75
C HIS A 216 19.34 -21.70 9.05
N LEU A 217 20.17 -20.68 9.06
CA LEU A 217 20.91 -20.23 10.24
C LEU A 217 20.11 -19.19 11.04
N LYS A 218 19.63 -19.61 12.23
CA LYS A 218 18.91 -18.71 13.12
C LYS A 218 19.88 -17.80 13.87
N VAL A 219 19.77 -16.48 13.64
CA VAL A 219 20.51 -15.48 14.43
C VAL A 219 19.69 -15.11 15.65
N ARG A 220 20.31 -15.21 16.86
CA ARG A 220 19.66 -14.76 18.09
C ARG A 220 19.49 -13.24 18.10
N ARG A 221 18.29 -12.79 18.42
CA ARG A 221 17.94 -11.36 18.52
C ARG A 221 17.20 -11.09 19.81
N ASN A 222 17.36 -9.89 20.36
CA ASN A 222 16.57 -9.41 21.49
C ASN A 222 15.20 -8.90 21.01
N VAL A 223 14.37 -8.44 21.94
CA VAL A 223 13.02 -7.90 21.68
C VAL A 223 13.01 -6.68 20.75
N LEU A 224 14.15 -5.99 20.59
CA LEU A 224 14.32 -4.86 19.68
C LEU A 224 14.87 -5.29 18.31
N GLY A 225 14.99 -6.59 18.04
CA GLY A 225 15.52 -7.12 16.78
C GLY A 225 17.04 -7.04 16.63
N GLN A 226 17.79 -6.58 17.64
CA GLN A 226 19.24 -6.48 17.60
C GLN A 226 19.89 -7.85 17.84
N ARG A 227 20.99 -8.14 17.13
CA ARG A 227 21.73 -9.39 17.31
C ARG A 227 22.34 -9.46 18.71
N THR A 228 22.10 -10.58 19.41
CA THR A 228 22.61 -10.82 20.77
C THR A 228 23.74 -11.84 20.80
N GLY A 229 24.15 -12.39 19.64
CA GLY A 229 25.25 -13.34 19.56
C GLY A 229 25.60 -13.70 18.11
N ALA A 230 26.72 -14.38 17.94
CA ALA A 230 27.16 -14.95 16.69
C ALA A 230 26.54 -16.33 16.48
N THR A 231 26.21 -16.67 15.22
CA THR A 231 25.87 -18.02 14.83
C THR A 231 27.14 -18.70 14.33
N ARG A 232 27.50 -19.81 14.93
CA ARG A 232 28.67 -20.61 14.53
C ARG A 232 28.24 -21.69 13.56
N VAL A 233 29.03 -21.91 12.53
CA VAL A 233 28.83 -22.97 11.52
C VAL A 233 30.17 -23.64 11.26
N VAL A 234 30.11 -24.89 10.85
CA VAL A 234 31.27 -25.62 10.35
C VAL A 234 31.28 -25.50 8.82
N LEU A 235 32.34 -24.96 8.25
CA LEU A 235 32.57 -25.02 6.81
C LEU A 235 33.17 -26.39 6.48
N CYS A 236 32.62 -27.09 5.52
CA CYS A 236 33.07 -28.42 5.14
C CYS A 236 33.02 -28.62 3.63
N SER A 237 33.81 -29.55 3.12
CA SER A 237 33.73 -29.97 1.70
C SER A 237 32.35 -30.61 1.42
N HIS A 238 31.85 -30.44 0.19
CA HIS A 238 30.66 -31.13 -0.31
C HIS A 238 30.75 -32.68 -0.15
N ALA A 239 31.97 -33.24 -0.13
CA ALA A 239 32.21 -34.66 0.05
C ALA A 239 32.26 -35.14 1.51
N ALA A 240 32.22 -34.20 2.48
CA ALA A 240 32.29 -34.52 3.91
C ALA A 240 31.01 -35.22 4.41
N ARG A 241 31.16 -36.36 5.09
CA ARG A 241 30.02 -37.11 5.65
C ARG A 241 29.56 -36.50 6.99
N PRO A 242 28.29 -36.65 7.36
CA PRO A 242 27.81 -36.34 8.72
C PRO A 242 28.65 -37.12 9.75
N GLY A 243 29.29 -36.42 10.68
CA GLY A 243 30.13 -37.04 11.72
C GLY A 243 31.63 -36.81 11.56
N ASP A 244 32.11 -36.36 10.41
CA ASP A 244 33.54 -36.00 10.23
C ASP A 244 33.82 -34.64 10.87
N GLY A 245 34.45 -34.61 12.05
CA GLY A 245 34.95 -33.38 12.69
C GLY A 245 34.48 -33.16 14.14
N ASP A 246 35.18 -32.28 14.87
CA ASP A 246 35.10 -32.06 16.30
C ASP A 246 33.85 -31.26 16.83
N ALA A 247 32.88 -30.95 16.02
CA ALA A 247 31.71 -30.17 16.42
C ALA A 247 30.39 -30.73 15.87
N PRO A 248 29.92 -31.88 16.40
CA PRO A 248 28.74 -32.59 15.89
C PRO A 248 27.44 -31.80 15.97
N ASP A 249 27.34 -30.84 16.89
CA ASP A 249 26.10 -30.08 17.16
C ASP A 249 26.02 -28.76 16.35
N LEU A 250 27.02 -28.41 15.55
CA LEU A 250 26.98 -27.20 14.75
C LEU A 250 26.46 -27.46 13.34
N PRO A 251 25.65 -26.53 12.79
CA PRO A 251 25.22 -26.60 11.40
C PRO A 251 26.44 -26.62 10.46
N ARG A 252 26.40 -27.48 9.46
CA ARG A 252 27.46 -27.60 8.45
C ARG A 252 27.07 -26.90 7.19
N LEU A 253 27.97 -26.04 6.67
CA LEU A 253 27.83 -25.36 5.39
C LEU A 253 28.80 -25.99 4.39
N PRO A 254 28.30 -26.81 3.45
CA PRO A 254 29.16 -27.39 2.44
C PRO A 254 29.63 -26.33 1.44
N LEU A 255 30.91 -26.30 1.18
CA LEU A 255 31.55 -25.42 0.20
C LEU A 255 32.27 -26.24 -0.86
N PRO A 256 32.41 -25.69 -2.10
CA PRO A 256 33.32 -26.25 -3.08
C PRO A 256 34.74 -26.33 -2.51
N ALA A 257 35.45 -27.40 -2.83
CA ALA A 257 36.81 -27.63 -2.30
C ALA A 257 37.76 -26.45 -2.54
N GLN A 258 37.60 -25.76 -3.68
CA GLN A 258 38.40 -24.58 -4.05
C GLN A 258 38.23 -23.37 -3.12
N LEU A 259 37.25 -23.37 -2.23
CA LEU A 259 37.00 -22.29 -1.27
C LEU A 259 37.42 -22.66 0.16
N LEU A 260 37.99 -23.83 0.36
CA LEU A 260 38.45 -24.35 1.65
C LEU A 260 39.99 -24.34 1.81
N ASP A 261 40.70 -24.08 0.74
CA ASP A 261 42.17 -23.84 0.66
C ASP A 261 42.44 -22.34 0.88
#